data_1036967c04ef23a78e5a8609b464b7f2
#
_entry.id   1036967c04ef23a78e5a8609b464b7f2
#
_cell.length_a   1.000
_cell.length_b   1.000
_cell.length_c   1.000
_cell.angle_alpha   90.00
_cell.angle_beta   90.00
_cell.angle_gamma   90.00
#
_symmetry.space_group_name_H-M   'P 1'
#
loop_
_entity.id
_entity.type
_entity.pdbx_description
1 polymer ?
#
loop_
_entity_poly.entity_id
_entity_poly.type
_entity_poly.pdbx_seq_one_letter_code
_entity_poly.pdbx_strand_id
1 'polypeptide(L)'
;ANTYDYYLYHKLRMYWLGYDVSVVKNKEIGSRDKHSSQKKDIDDFNNNLKLCFTEVVRVLKHNKYAVIVIGDSIIRKKFFDSKKMMIALGLQIGLEFVDSISEKLYKTTRMFNPKFTNSQKSEHIMLFKNIKNEI
;
A
#
# COMPACT_ATOMS: atom_id res chain seq x y z
N ALA A 1 -3.14 2.89 -0.53
CA ALA A 1 -3.93 1.68 -0.52
C ALA A 1 -4.20 1.07 0.85
N ASN A 2 -3.40 1.37 1.90
CA ASN A 2 -3.60 0.79 3.24
C ASN A 2 -4.92 1.19 3.94
N THR A 3 -5.64 2.19 3.44
CA THR A 3 -6.93 2.64 3.97
C THR A 3 -8.07 2.55 2.96
N TYR A 4 -7.89 1.84 1.86
CA TYR A 4 -8.91 1.67 0.83
C TYR A 4 -9.53 0.27 0.93
N ASP A 5 -10.85 0.20 0.95
CA ASP A 5 -11.59 -1.07 1.04
C ASP A 5 -11.97 -1.56 -0.36
N TYR A 6 -11.02 -2.13 -1.12
CA TYR A 6 -11.28 -2.65 -2.47
C TYR A 6 -12.32 -3.77 -2.46
N TYR A 7 -12.26 -4.65 -1.46
CA TYR A 7 -13.27 -5.66 -1.22
C TYR A 7 -14.67 -5.06 -1.18
N LEU A 8 -14.89 -4.00 -0.38
CA LEU A 8 -16.20 -3.38 -0.24
C LEU A 8 -16.67 -2.76 -1.56
N TYR A 9 -15.76 -2.12 -2.29
CA TYR A 9 -16.04 -1.51 -3.59
C TYR A 9 -16.46 -2.53 -4.65
N HIS A 10 -15.87 -3.72 -4.63
CA HIS A 10 -16.14 -4.78 -5.60
C HIS A 10 -17.10 -5.86 -5.10
N LYS A 11 -17.61 -5.76 -3.87
CA LYS A 11 -18.41 -6.79 -3.20
C LYS A 11 -19.56 -7.31 -4.05
N LEU A 12 -20.37 -6.42 -4.63
CA LEU A 12 -21.51 -6.83 -5.45
C LEU A 12 -21.08 -7.59 -6.72
N ARG A 13 -20.03 -7.11 -7.39
CA ARG A 13 -19.48 -7.78 -8.57
C ARG A 13 -18.96 -9.18 -8.25
N MET A 14 -18.29 -9.33 -7.09
CA MET A 14 -17.78 -10.63 -6.64
C MET A 14 -18.93 -11.62 -6.36
N TYR A 15 -20.02 -11.17 -5.71
CA TYR A 15 -21.20 -12.01 -5.53
C TYR A 15 -21.79 -12.48 -6.85
N TRP A 16 -21.92 -11.59 -7.84
CA TRP A 16 -22.43 -11.95 -9.17
C TRP A 16 -21.54 -12.96 -9.89
N LEU A 17 -20.23 -12.93 -9.65
CA LEU A 17 -19.26 -13.86 -10.24
C LEU A 17 -19.09 -15.15 -9.41
N GLY A 18 -19.83 -15.33 -8.33
CA GLY A 18 -19.78 -16.54 -7.50
C GLY A 18 -18.54 -16.63 -6.59
N TYR A 19 -17.81 -15.55 -6.37
CA TYR A 19 -16.67 -15.56 -5.44
C TYR A 19 -17.12 -15.55 -3.98
N ASP A 20 -16.38 -16.27 -3.14
CA ASP A 20 -16.52 -16.15 -1.69
C ASP A 20 -15.91 -14.82 -1.20
N VAL A 21 -16.80 -13.88 -0.95
CA VAL A 21 -16.46 -12.52 -0.56
C VAL A 21 -15.77 -12.46 0.80
N SER A 22 -16.02 -13.43 1.68
CA SER A 22 -15.39 -13.50 3.00
C SER A 22 -13.90 -13.82 2.90
N VAL A 23 -13.54 -14.71 2.00
CA VAL A 23 -12.14 -15.06 1.70
C VAL A 23 -11.39 -13.85 1.14
N VAL A 24 -12.00 -13.13 0.20
CA VAL A 24 -11.38 -11.93 -0.41
C VAL A 24 -11.17 -10.85 0.66
N LYS A 25 -12.18 -10.58 1.49
CA LYS A 25 -12.09 -9.63 2.60
C LYS A 25 -10.92 -9.94 3.55
N ASN A 26 -10.74 -11.21 3.89
CA ASN A 26 -9.70 -11.61 4.82
C ASN A 26 -8.30 -11.52 4.23
N LYS A 27 -8.16 -11.79 2.91
CA LYS A 27 -6.87 -11.74 2.19
C LYS A 27 -6.44 -10.33 1.76
N GLU A 28 -7.35 -9.35 1.79
CA GLU A 28 -7.02 -7.97 1.40
C GLU A 28 -5.88 -7.41 2.28
N ILE A 29 -4.85 -6.83 1.64
CA ILE A 29 -3.74 -6.18 2.33
C ILE A 29 -4.15 -4.75 2.68
N GLY A 30 -4.10 -4.39 3.96
CA GLY A 30 -4.62 -3.12 4.46
C GLY A 30 -6.14 -3.13 4.53
N SER A 31 -6.76 -2.04 4.35
CA SER A 31 -8.16 -1.63 4.37
C SER A 31 -8.52 -0.80 5.60
N ARG A 32 -9.52 0.04 5.43
CA ARG A 32 -10.05 0.86 6.53
C ARG A 32 -10.67 0.00 7.62
N ASP A 33 -11.39 -1.06 7.23
CA ASP A 33 -12.04 -1.97 8.18
C ASP A 33 -11.03 -2.64 9.10
N LYS A 34 -9.88 -3.10 8.57
CA LYS A 34 -8.83 -3.71 9.38
C LYS A 34 -8.26 -2.76 10.42
N HIS A 35 -8.09 -1.50 10.08
CA HIS A 35 -7.54 -0.50 11.01
C HIS A 35 -8.59 0.08 11.97
N SER A 36 -9.87 0.22 11.56
CA SER A 36 -10.91 0.81 12.39
C SER A 36 -11.64 -0.22 13.25
N SER A 37 -12.23 -1.24 12.63
CA SER A 37 -13.09 -2.22 13.32
C SER A 37 -12.29 -3.34 13.95
N GLN A 38 -11.30 -3.87 13.25
CA GLN A 38 -10.47 -4.97 13.74
C GLN A 38 -9.28 -4.50 14.58
N LYS A 39 -9.06 -3.19 14.68
CA LYS A 39 -7.98 -2.55 15.44
C LYS A 39 -6.57 -3.07 15.10
N LYS A 40 -6.37 -3.66 13.91
CA LYS A 40 -5.05 -4.11 13.46
C LYS A 40 -4.09 -2.94 13.36
N ASP A 41 -2.85 -3.18 13.76
CA ASP A 41 -1.83 -2.15 13.74
C ASP A 41 -1.26 -1.97 12.32
N ILE A 42 -0.51 -0.88 12.13
CA ILE A 42 0.20 -0.60 10.89
C ILE A 42 1.25 -1.68 10.57
N ASP A 43 1.78 -2.32 11.59
CA ASP A 43 2.76 -3.39 11.43
C ASP A 43 2.19 -4.62 10.71
N ASP A 44 0.90 -4.93 10.90
CA ASP A 44 0.22 -5.98 10.15
C ASP A 44 0.22 -5.66 8.64
N PHE A 45 -0.05 -4.40 8.29
CA PHE A 45 0.01 -3.94 6.90
C PHE A 45 1.43 -4.02 6.34
N ASN A 46 2.43 -3.55 7.10
CA ASN A 46 3.83 -3.57 6.68
C ASN A 46 4.35 -4.99 6.47
N ASN A 47 4.00 -5.91 7.37
CA ASN A 47 4.39 -7.32 7.26
C ASN A 47 3.77 -7.99 6.02
N ASN A 48 2.48 -7.73 5.75
CA ASN A 48 1.83 -8.27 4.55
C ASN A 48 2.43 -7.68 3.26
N LEU A 49 2.75 -6.38 3.24
CA LEU A 49 3.46 -5.78 2.12
C LEU A 49 4.85 -6.38 1.94
N LYS A 50 5.58 -6.60 3.03
CA LYS A 50 6.91 -7.23 2.98
C LYS A 50 6.86 -8.61 2.33
N LEU A 51 5.90 -9.45 2.71
CA LEU A 51 5.70 -10.75 2.08
C LEU A 51 5.42 -10.61 0.58
N CYS A 52 4.51 -9.72 0.20
CA CYS A 52 4.16 -9.47 -1.20
C CYS A 52 5.39 -9.02 -2.01
N PHE A 53 6.12 -8.01 -1.53
CA PHE A 53 7.28 -7.49 -2.25
C PHE A 53 8.51 -8.41 -2.22
N THR A 54 8.62 -9.30 -1.23
CA THR A 54 9.62 -10.37 -1.26
C THR A 54 9.40 -11.28 -2.46
N GLU A 55 8.14 -11.61 -2.80
CA GLU A 55 7.83 -12.39 -3.99
C GLU A 55 8.07 -11.60 -5.29
N VAL A 56 7.79 -10.28 -5.29
CA VAL A 56 8.14 -9.42 -6.42
C VAL A 56 9.65 -9.46 -6.67
N VAL A 57 10.47 -9.32 -5.63
CA VAL A 57 11.95 -9.40 -5.75
C VAL A 57 12.39 -10.77 -6.23
N ARG A 58 11.74 -11.85 -5.77
CA ARG A 58 12.08 -13.22 -6.19
C ARG A 58 11.91 -13.42 -7.70
N VAL A 59 10.89 -12.84 -8.32
CA VAL A 59 10.61 -13.00 -9.75
C VAL A 59 11.21 -11.90 -10.63
N LEU A 60 11.59 -10.77 -10.05
CA LEU A 60 12.22 -9.67 -10.77
C LEU A 60 13.71 -9.99 -10.99
N LYS A 61 14.15 -10.02 -12.24
CA LYS A 61 15.56 -10.27 -12.57
C LYS A 61 16.49 -9.27 -11.86
N HIS A 62 17.67 -9.74 -11.51
CA HIS A 62 18.73 -8.90 -10.96
C HIS A 62 19.01 -7.68 -11.84
N ASN A 63 19.31 -6.54 -11.24
CA ASN A 63 19.53 -5.24 -11.91
C ASN A 63 18.33 -4.70 -12.71
N LYS A 64 17.12 -5.25 -12.57
CA LYS A 64 15.90 -4.72 -13.18
C LYS A 64 15.12 -3.87 -12.19
N TYR A 65 14.14 -3.15 -12.70
CA TYR A 65 13.43 -2.10 -11.96
C TYR A 65 12.01 -2.51 -11.65
N ALA A 66 11.53 -2.06 -10.48
CA ALA A 66 10.14 -2.06 -10.10
C ALA A 66 9.65 -0.62 -9.93
N VAL A 67 8.49 -0.30 -10.48
CA VAL A 67 7.81 0.98 -10.26
C VAL A 67 6.64 0.73 -9.32
N ILE A 68 6.58 1.48 -8.22
CA ILE A 68 5.56 1.35 -7.19
C ILE A 68 4.82 2.67 -7.05
N VAL A 69 3.49 2.63 -7.15
CA VAL A 69 2.63 3.79 -6.88
C VAL A 69 1.96 3.59 -5.52
N ILE A 70 2.17 4.53 -4.62
CA ILE A 70 1.62 4.47 -3.27
C ILE A 70 1.28 5.86 -2.75
N GLY A 71 0.12 5.99 -2.10
CA GLY A 71 -0.30 7.24 -1.47
C GLY A 71 -0.12 7.24 0.05
N ASP A 72 0.13 8.42 0.60
CA ASP A 72 0.11 8.64 2.03
C ASP A 72 -1.28 8.37 2.63
N SER A 73 -1.30 8.02 3.89
CA SER A 73 -2.54 7.73 4.58
C SER A 73 -2.60 8.33 5.98
N ILE A 74 -3.82 8.40 6.52
CA ILE A 74 -4.07 8.74 7.92
C ILE A 74 -4.75 7.55 8.56
N ILE A 75 -4.11 6.99 9.57
CA ILE A 75 -4.62 5.86 10.34
C ILE A 75 -4.77 6.34 11.78
N ARG A 76 -5.99 6.22 12.34
CA ARG A 76 -6.28 6.63 13.73
C ARG A 76 -5.76 8.05 14.05
N LYS A 77 -6.03 9.01 13.15
CA LYS A 77 -5.60 10.42 13.26
C LYS A 77 -4.09 10.65 13.18
N LYS A 78 -3.27 9.63 12.90
CA LYS A 78 -1.83 9.77 12.68
C LYS A 78 -1.52 9.76 11.19
N PHE A 79 -0.69 10.69 10.75
CA PHE A 79 -0.15 10.71 9.39
C PHE A 79 0.84 9.56 9.22
N PHE A 80 0.73 8.88 8.09
CA PHE A 80 1.58 7.77 7.73
C PHE A 80 2.29 8.06 6.40
N ASP A 81 3.59 8.28 6.49
CA ASP A 81 4.47 8.56 5.36
C ASP A 81 4.79 7.25 4.63
N SER A 82 4.04 6.99 3.56
CA SER A 82 4.16 5.75 2.77
C SER A 82 5.47 5.70 1.99
N LYS A 83 6.04 6.84 1.60
CA LYS A 83 7.33 6.90 0.90
C LYS A 83 8.47 6.40 1.80
N LYS A 84 8.57 6.95 3.02
CA LYS A 84 9.60 6.51 3.99
C LYS A 84 9.45 5.03 4.33
N MET A 85 8.22 4.57 4.54
CA MET A 85 7.94 3.17 4.82
C MET A 85 8.41 2.27 3.68
N MET A 86 8.09 2.61 2.41
CA MET A 86 8.48 1.80 1.25
C MET A 86 10.00 1.77 1.04
N ILE A 87 10.72 2.86 1.28
CA ILE A 87 12.18 2.90 1.21
C ILE A 87 12.78 1.95 2.25
N ALA A 88 12.31 2.02 3.50
CA ALA A 88 12.80 1.16 4.57
C ALA A 88 12.49 -0.33 4.32
N LEU A 89 11.29 -0.63 3.79
CA LEU A 89 10.89 -1.98 3.43
C LEU A 89 11.72 -2.51 2.25
N GLY A 90 11.91 -1.70 1.21
CA GLY A 90 12.71 -2.05 0.03
C GLY A 90 14.13 -2.49 0.41
N LEU A 91 14.78 -1.70 1.26
CA LEU A 91 16.12 -2.01 1.74
C LEU A 91 16.20 -3.39 2.44
N GLN A 92 15.19 -3.76 3.22
CA GLN A 92 15.16 -5.04 3.93
C GLN A 92 15.02 -6.27 3.01
N ILE A 93 14.46 -6.08 1.81
CA ILE A 93 14.15 -7.20 0.90
C ILE A 93 15.04 -7.26 -0.34
N GLY A 94 15.96 -6.30 -0.49
CA GLY A 94 16.91 -6.25 -1.61
C GLY A 94 16.45 -5.38 -2.79
N LEU A 95 15.60 -4.38 -2.51
CA LEU A 95 15.25 -3.31 -3.45
C LEU A 95 15.96 -2.02 -3.04
N GLU A 96 16.86 -1.55 -3.89
CA GLU A 96 17.50 -0.24 -3.77
C GLU A 96 16.57 0.85 -4.28
N PHE A 97 16.32 1.88 -3.46
CA PHE A 97 15.58 3.06 -3.90
C PHE A 97 16.43 3.88 -4.87
N VAL A 98 15.89 4.18 -6.06
CA VAL A 98 16.57 4.94 -7.10
C VAL A 98 16.08 6.37 -7.14
N ASP A 99 14.78 6.57 -7.32
CA ASP A 99 14.18 7.89 -7.48
C ASP A 99 12.67 7.86 -7.19
N SER A 100 12.06 9.03 -7.03
CA SER A 100 10.60 9.16 -6.91
C SER A 100 10.08 10.51 -7.33
N ILE A 101 8.88 10.50 -7.91
CA ILE A 101 8.06 11.69 -8.13
C ILE A 101 6.93 11.65 -7.11
N SER A 102 6.65 12.80 -6.50
CA SER A 102 5.58 12.94 -5.50
C SER A 102 4.66 14.08 -5.89
N GLU A 103 3.37 13.80 -5.91
CA GLU A 103 2.34 14.80 -6.21
C GLU A 103 1.38 14.95 -5.02
N LYS A 104 1.06 16.20 -4.69
CA LYS A 104 0.12 16.51 -3.62
C LYS A 104 -1.30 16.15 -4.05
N LEU A 105 -2.00 15.41 -3.21
CA LEU A 105 -3.40 15.10 -3.42
C LEU A 105 -4.26 16.30 -3.02
N TYR A 106 -4.88 16.94 -4.01
CA TYR A 106 -5.76 18.10 -3.78
C TYR A 106 -7.12 17.68 -3.21
N LYS A 107 -7.71 18.58 -2.43
CA LYS A 107 -8.97 18.39 -1.66
C LYS A 107 -10.24 18.21 -2.51
N THR A 108 -10.16 18.11 -3.82
CA THR A 108 -11.31 18.14 -4.74
C THR A 108 -12.19 16.89 -4.72
N THR A 109 -11.75 15.81 -4.06
CA THR A 109 -12.55 14.59 -3.99
C THR A 109 -13.26 14.47 -2.65
N ARG A 110 -14.56 14.11 -2.66
CA ARG A 110 -15.36 13.80 -1.46
C ARG A 110 -14.78 12.68 -0.57
N MET A 111 -13.67 12.07 -0.97
CA MET A 111 -12.96 11.03 -0.23
C MET A 111 -12.13 11.58 0.94
N PHE A 112 -11.97 12.90 1.04
CA PHE A 112 -11.26 13.52 2.14
C PHE A 112 -12.21 13.90 3.26
N ASN A 113 -12.00 13.32 4.44
CA ASN A 113 -12.72 13.74 5.64
C ASN A 113 -12.33 15.19 5.97
N PRO A 114 -13.29 16.17 6.03
CA PRO A 114 -13.00 17.57 6.29
C PRO A 114 -12.20 17.83 7.56
N LYS A 115 -12.33 16.96 8.57
CA LYS A 115 -11.60 17.06 9.85
C LYS A 115 -10.08 16.83 9.71
N PHE A 116 -9.61 16.33 8.57
CA PHE A 116 -8.20 16.05 8.30
C PHE A 116 -7.63 16.88 7.14
N THR A 117 -8.25 18.03 6.86
CA THR A 117 -7.91 18.89 5.73
C THR A 117 -6.52 19.51 5.77
N ASN A 118 -5.85 19.49 6.92
CA ASN A 118 -4.49 20.06 7.08
C ASN A 118 -3.38 19.04 6.79
N SER A 119 -3.69 17.77 6.58
CA SER A 119 -2.68 16.78 6.22
C SER A 119 -2.36 16.88 4.74
N GLN A 120 -1.14 17.24 4.43
CA GLN A 120 -0.59 17.20 3.07
C GLN A 120 -0.31 15.75 2.70
N LYS A 121 -1.33 15.04 2.21
CA LYS A 121 -1.14 13.72 1.61
C LYS A 121 -0.56 13.87 0.22
N SER A 122 0.37 13.02 -0.11
CA SER A 122 0.92 12.90 -1.46
C SER A 122 0.71 11.49 -2.01
N GLU A 123 0.69 11.37 -3.31
CA GLU A 123 0.89 10.13 -4.03
C GLU A 123 2.31 10.10 -4.57
N HIS A 124 2.95 8.95 -4.48
CA HIS A 124 4.33 8.77 -4.85
C HIS A 124 4.44 7.70 -5.93
N ILE A 125 5.14 8.03 -7.01
CA ILE A 125 5.63 7.07 -8.00
C ILE A 125 7.09 6.84 -7.67
N MET A 126 7.45 5.62 -7.27
CA MET A 126 8.75 5.28 -6.73
C MET A 126 9.43 4.25 -7.62
N LEU A 127 10.69 4.50 -7.96
CA LEU A 127 11.52 3.59 -8.74
C LEU A 127 12.49 2.85 -7.82
N PHE A 128 12.46 1.53 -7.88
CA PHE A 128 13.37 0.66 -7.16
C PHE A 128 14.12 -0.24 -8.13
N LYS A 129 15.35 -0.62 -7.77
CA LYS A 129 16.19 -1.55 -8.50
C LYS A 129 16.40 -2.82 -7.67
N ASN A 130 16.22 -3.99 -8.27
CA ASN A 130 16.55 -5.25 -7.62
C ASN A 130 18.06 -5.43 -7.56
N ILE A 131 18.61 -5.42 -6.34
CA ILE A 131 20.04 -5.65 -6.08
C ILE A 131 20.31 -7.02 -5.46
N LYS A 132 19.28 -7.84 -5.29
CA LYS A 132 19.43 -9.20 -4.76
C LYS A 132 20.05 -10.08 -5.84
N ASN A 133 21.21 -10.64 -5.54
CA ASN A 133 21.88 -11.60 -6.44
C ASN A 133 21.00 -12.84 -6.65
N GLU A 134 20.95 -13.33 -7.87
CA GLU A 134 20.40 -14.66 -8.16
C GLU A 134 21.24 -15.68 -7.39
N ILE A 135 20.57 -16.46 -6.54
CA ILE A 135 21.18 -17.61 -5.85
C ILE A 135 21.09 -18.80 -6.76
#